data_3343f499ac412d29f9f8c95b42a8c5ff
#
_entry.id   3343f499ac412d29f9f8c95b42a8c5ff
#
_cell.length_a   1.000
_cell.length_b   1.000
_cell.length_c   1.000
_cell.angle_alpha   90.00
_cell.angle_beta   90.00
_cell.angle_gamma   90.00
#
_symmetry.space_group_name_H-M   'P 1'
#
loop_
_entity.id
_entity.type
_entity.pdbx_description
1 polymer ?
#
loop_
_entity_poly.entity_id
_entity_poly.type
_entity_poly.pdbx_seq_one_letter_code
_entity_poly.pdbx_strand_id
1 'polypeptide(L)'
;EHVVMVEDEDELPKRVDADFGDDAIASISITYGCNNYCTFCIVPYVRGMERSVPMREILEDVEQYAKKGYKEILFLGQNVNSYGSDRIEMNEDFAKLLRESAKIEGDFWIKYISPHPKDFTDEVIKVIADNPKISRMLHLPLQAGSTRILEAMNRGYTKEEFIALAKKIKKEIPKIEITNFLIVGLHVEK
;
A
#
# COMPACT_ATOMS: atom_id res chain seq x y z
N GLU A 1 -5.55 -5.64 -36.72
CA GLU A 1 -6.55 -4.82 -36.02
C GLU A 1 -6.10 -4.66 -34.56
N HIS A 2 -5.89 -3.42 -34.15
CA HIS A 2 -5.65 -3.14 -32.73
C HIS A 2 -7.01 -2.89 -32.08
N VAL A 3 -7.44 -3.80 -31.23
CA VAL A 3 -8.64 -3.62 -30.40
C VAL A 3 -8.19 -2.98 -29.10
N VAL A 4 -8.65 -1.74 -28.85
CA VAL A 4 -8.50 -1.08 -27.55
C VAL A 4 -9.85 -1.21 -26.86
N MET A 5 -9.95 -2.08 -25.87
CA MET A 5 -11.12 -2.16 -25.00
C MET A 5 -10.82 -1.30 -23.77
N VAL A 6 -11.62 -0.26 -23.55
CA VAL A 6 -11.63 0.55 -22.34
C VAL A 6 -12.99 0.32 -21.71
N GLU A 7 -13.05 -0.62 -20.78
CA GLU A 7 -14.25 -0.86 -19.97
C GLU A 7 -13.97 -0.33 -18.56
N ASP A 8 -14.88 0.52 -18.05
CA ASP A 8 -14.93 0.87 -16.63
C ASP A 8 -15.51 -0.35 -15.92
N GLU A 9 -14.64 -1.22 -15.44
CA GLU A 9 -15.05 -2.34 -14.60
C GLU A 9 -15.26 -1.82 -13.16
N ASP A 10 -16.50 -1.67 -12.74
CA ASP A 10 -16.88 -1.42 -11.35
C ASP A 10 -16.62 -2.65 -10.45
N GLU A 11 -16.38 -3.79 -11.05
CA GLU A 11 -16.09 -5.04 -10.37
C GLU A 11 -14.59 -5.23 -10.12
N LEU A 12 -14.25 -5.94 -9.04
CA LEU A 12 -12.88 -6.38 -8.80
C LEU A 12 -12.46 -7.36 -9.93
N PRO A 13 -11.23 -7.27 -10.45
CA PRO A 13 -10.73 -8.25 -11.39
C PRO A 13 -10.84 -9.67 -10.83
N LYS A 14 -11.18 -10.62 -11.70
CA LYS A 14 -11.19 -12.05 -11.30
C LYS A 14 -9.80 -12.43 -10.82
N ARG A 15 -9.77 -13.05 -9.64
CA ARG A 15 -8.52 -13.59 -9.10
C ARG A 15 -8.06 -14.74 -9.99
N VAL A 16 -6.78 -14.70 -10.32
CA VAL A 16 -6.11 -15.78 -11.06
C VAL A 16 -5.09 -16.38 -10.10
N ASP A 17 -5.07 -17.71 -10.01
CA ASP A 17 -3.99 -18.41 -9.29
C ASP A 17 -2.70 -18.17 -10.09
N ALA A 18 -1.94 -17.17 -9.65
CA ALA A 18 -0.71 -16.81 -10.31
C ALA A 18 0.38 -17.79 -9.92
N ASP A 19 1.02 -18.36 -10.94
CA ASP A 19 2.26 -19.08 -10.78
C ASP A 19 3.43 -18.12 -11.04
N PHE A 20 4.17 -17.82 -9.99
CA PHE A 20 5.36 -16.94 -10.09
C PHE A 20 6.63 -17.73 -10.44
N GLY A 21 6.50 -19.00 -10.83
CA GLY A 21 7.61 -19.87 -11.19
C GLY A 21 8.60 -20.06 -10.03
N ASP A 22 9.89 -19.98 -10.34
CA ASP A 22 10.99 -20.13 -9.36
C ASP A 22 11.28 -18.82 -8.59
N ASP A 23 10.47 -17.77 -8.74
CA ASP A 23 10.66 -16.52 -8.02
C ASP A 23 10.38 -16.73 -6.52
N ALA A 24 11.22 -16.09 -5.69
CA ALA A 24 11.04 -16.14 -4.24
C ALA A 24 9.89 -15.22 -3.73
N ILE A 25 9.29 -14.42 -4.62
CA ILE A 25 8.32 -13.36 -4.29
C ILE A 25 6.98 -13.68 -4.92
N ALA A 26 5.93 -13.72 -4.10
CA ALA A 26 4.55 -13.75 -4.54
C ALA A 26 3.88 -12.39 -4.33
N SER A 27 3.16 -11.89 -5.32
CA SER A 27 2.47 -10.60 -5.28
C SER A 27 0.96 -10.76 -5.16
N ILE A 28 0.35 -10.04 -4.21
CA ILE A 28 -1.09 -10.04 -3.98
C ILE A 28 -1.62 -8.61 -4.10
N SER A 29 -2.49 -8.36 -5.07
CA SER A 29 -3.22 -7.10 -5.16
C SER A 29 -4.28 -7.05 -4.07
N ILE A 30 -4.16 -6.09 -3.13
CA ILE A 30 -5.11 -5.93 -2.03
C ILE A 30 -6.10 -4.79 -2.24
N THR A 31 -5.73 -3.80 -3.09
CA THR A 31 -6.60 -2.69 -3.50
C THR A 31 -6.43 -2.37 -4.97
N TYR A 32 -7.50 -1.86 -5.59
CA TYR A 32 -7.55 -1.33 -6.95
C TYR A 32 -8.11 0.08 -6.93
N GLY A 33 -7.60 0.97 -7.80
CA GLY A 33 -8.03 2.37 -7.83
C GLY A 33 -7.46 3.20 -6.67
N CYS A 34 -7.80 4.49 -6.60
CA CYS A 34 -7.31 5.38 -5.55
C CYS A 34 -8.17 6.64 -5.43
N ASN A 35 -8.49 7.04 -4.19
CA ASN A 35 -9.32 8.21 -3.91
C ASN A 35 -8.51 9.47 -3.52
N ASN A 36 -7.18 9.47 -3.66
CA ASN A 36 -6.36 10.61 -3.23
C ASN A 36 -6.34 11.78 -4.21
N TYR A 37 -6.58 11.54 -5.50
CA TYR A 37 -6.59 12.59 -6.54
C TYR A 37 -5.39 13.54 -6.48
N CYS A 38 -4.18 12.99 -6.24
CA CYS A 38 -2.96 13.78 -6.30
C CYS A 38 -2.82 14.40 -7.70
N THR A 39 -2.55 15.70 -7.80
CA THR A 39 -2.65 16.48 -9.04
C THR A 39 -1.73 16.03 -10.19
N PHE A 40 -0.69 15.28 -9.87
CA PHE A 40 0.25 14.70 -10.85
C PHE A 40 -0.08 13.24 -11.22
N CYS A 41 -1.16 12.65 -10.67
CA CYS A 41 -1.45 11.22 -10.77
C CYS A 41 -2.66 10.95 -11.65
N ILE A 42 -2.50 10.06 -12.63
CA ILE A 42 -3.58 9.66 -13.54
C ILE A 42 -4.46 8.52 -12.98
N VAL A 43 -4.02 7.85 -11.91
CA VAL A 43 -4.64 6.61 -11.40
C VAL A 43 -6.15 6.73 -11.15
N PRO A 44 -6.67 7.74 -10.43
CA PRO A 44 -8.12 7.86 -10.20
C PRO A 44 -8.95 7.90 -11.49
N TYR A 45 -8.38 8.43 -12.56
CA TYR A 45 -9.05 8.63 -13.85
C TYR A 45 -9.02 7.38 -14.76
N VAL A 46 -8.08 6.47 -14.53
CA VAL A 46 -7.88 5.27 -15.38
C VAL A 46 -8.13 3.96 -14.64
N ARG A 47 -8.14 3.97 -13.31
CA ARG A 47 -8.41 2.78 -12.48
C ARG A 47 -9.63 2.96 -11.57
N GLY A 48 -10.27 4.14 -11.62
CA GLY A 48 -11.46 4.45 -10.86
C GLY A 48 -11.22 4.61 -9.36
N MET A 49 -12.32 4.55 -8.61
CA MET A 49 -12.33 4.65 -7.15
C MET A 49 -11.65 3.44 -6.50
N GLU A 50 -11.21 3.64 -5.27
CA GLU A 50 -10.59 2.58 -4.47
C GLU A 50 -11.60 1.47 -4.16
N ARG A 51 -11.15 0.23 -4.37
CA ARG A 51 -11.89 -1.00 -4.08
C ARG A 51 -10.94 -1.99 -3.44
N SER A 52 -11.26 -2.41 -2.22
CA SER A 52 -10.47 -3.36 -1.45
C SER A 52 -10.92 -4.79 -1.69
N VAL A 53 -9.96 -5.69 -1.88
CA VAL A 53 -10.22 -7.13 -1.93
C VAL A 53 -10.66 -7.61 -0.55
N PRO A 54 -11.65 -8.51 -0.42
CA PRO A 54 -12.05 -9.07 0.88
C PRO A 54 -10.87 -9.68 1.63
N MET A 55 -10.71 -9.34 2.92
CA MET A 55 -9.57 -9.81 3.74
C MET A 55 -9.44 -11.33 3.74
N ARG A 56 -10.56 -12.04 3.80
CA ARG A 56 -10.57 -13.51 3.75
C ARG A 56 -9.83 -14.04 2.52
N GLU A 57 -10.09 -13.46 1.36
CA GLU A 57 -9.47 -13.89 0.11
C GLU A 57 -7.96 -13.62 0.07
N ILE A 58 -7.54 -12.46 0.61
CA ILE A 58 -6.12 -12.13 0.72
C ILE A 58 -5.41 -13.11 1.66
N LEU A 59 -6.03 -13.46 2.80
CA LEU A 59 -5.44 -14.40 3.76
C LEU A 59 -5.35 -15.82 3.19
N GLU A 60 -6.34 -16.25 2.39
CA GLU A 60 -6.29 -17.51 1.64
C GLU A 60 -5.09 -17.54 0.68
N ASP A 61 -4.82 -16.44 -0.05
CA ASP A 61 -3.65 -16.34 -0.93
C ASP A 61 -2.34 -16.37 -0.14
N VAL A 62 -2.26 -15.62 0.96
CA VAL A 62 -1.07 -15.62 1.83
C VAL A 62 -0.77 -17.04 2.32
N GLU A 63 -1.80 -17.77 2.77
CA GLU A 63 -1.65 -19.15 3.22
C GLU A 63 -1.20 -20.09 2.08
N GLN A 64 -1.79 -19.95 0.90
CA GLN A 64 -1.44 -20.73 -0.28
C GLN A 64 0.02 -20.50 -0.68
N TYR A 65 0.46 -19.24 -0.77
CA TYR A 65 1.84 -18.91 -1.15
C TYR A 65 2.85 -19.30 -0.07
N ALA A 66 2.50 -19.16 1.20
CA ALA A 66 3.32 -19.65 2.30
C ALA A 66 3.53 -21.18 2.20
N LYS A 67 2.47 -21.97 1.90
CA LYS A 67 2.55 -23.42 1.67
C LYS A 67 3.36 -23.79 0.42
N LYS A 68 3.31 -22.99 -0.64
CA LYS A 68 4.13 -23.15 -1.85
C LYS A 68 5.63 -22.83 -1.58
N GLY A 69 5.97 -22.24 -0.43
CA GLY A 69 7.35 -21.97 0.00
C GLY A 69 7.92 -20.61 -0.42
N TYR A 70 7.07 -19.68 -0.92
CA TYR A 70 7.49 -18.31 -1.22
C TYR A 70 8.07 -17.62 0.01
N LYS A 71 9.18 -16.90 -0.17
CA LYS A 71 9.92 -16.25 0.93
C LYS A 71 9.50 -14.80 1.17
N GLU A 72 8.85 -14.20 0.20
CA GLU A 72 8.32 -12.85 0.31
C GLU A 72 6.90 -12.79 -0.27
N ILE A 73 5.98 -12.22 0.49
CA ILE A 73 4.62 -11.92 0.04
C ILE A 73 4.49 -10.40 -0.01
N LEU A 74 4.27 -9.88 -1.22
CA LEU A 74 4.23 -8.47 -1.52
C LEU A 74 2.78 -7.99 -1.73
N PHE A 75 2.27 -7.16 -0.84
CA PHE A 75 0.98 -6.51 -1.01
C PHE A 75 1.08 -5.33 -1.98
N LEU A 76 0.23 -5.34 -2.99
CA LEU A 76 0.16 -4.34 -4.04
C LEU A 76 -1.13 -3.52 -3.92
N GLY A 77 -1.00 -2.22 -4.18
CA GLY A 77 -2.12 -1.28 -4.26
C GLY A 77 -1.63 0.08 -4.74
N GLN A 78 -2.55 0.95 -5.14
CA GLN A 78 -2.22 2.32 -5.52
C GLN A 78 -2.08 3.23 -4.29
N ASN A 79 -2.79 2.89 -3.21
CA ASN A 79 -2.63 3.40 -1.85
C ASN A 79 -2.86 2.22 -0.90
N VAL A 80 -1.82 1.46 -0.64
CA VAL A 80 -1.96 0.16 0.04
C VAL A 80 -2.46 0.27 1.48
N ASN A 81 -2.16 1.38 2.16
CA ASN A 81 -2.52 1.56 3.56
C ASN A 81 -3.87 2.27 3.80
N SER A 82 -4.62 2.59 2.73
CA SER A 82 -6.04 2.91 2.82
C SER A 82 -6.94 1.67 2.74
N TYR A 83 -6.35 0.48 2.57
CA TYR A 83 -7.08 -0.78 2.51
C TYR A 83 -8.19 -0.87 3.56
N GLY A 84 -9.39 -1.22 3.13
CA GLY A 84 -10.58 -1.34 3.96
C GLY A 84 -11.39 -0.05 4.12
N SER A 85 -10.91 1.10 3.59
CA SER A 85 -11.63 2.38 3.70
C SER A 85 -13.01 2.36 3.02
N ASP A 86 -13.18 1.52 2.00
CA ASP A 86 -14.43 1.25 1.29
C ASP A 86 -15.26 0.10 1.92
N ARG A 87 -14.76 -0.54 2.98
CA ARG A 87 -15.33 -1.72 3.64
C ARG A 87 -15.51 -1.54 5.16
N ILE A 88 -15.86 -0.35 5.58
CA ILE A 88 -15.95 0.05 7.01
C ILE A 88 -16.87 -0.90 7.79
N GLU A 89 -18.01 -1.29 7.21
CA GLU A 89 -18.98 -2.19 7.84
C GLU A 89 -18.42 -3.59 8.14
N MET A 90 -17.38 -4.00 7.38
CA MET A 90 -16.72 -5.31 7.57
C MET A 90 -15.63 -5.25 8.65
N ASN A 91 -15.36 -4.05 9.20
CA ASN A 91 -14.27 -3.84 10.16
C ASN A 91 -12.93 -4.40 9.67
N GLU A 92 -12.63 -4.17 8.38
CA GLU A 92 -11.37 -4.50 7.72
C GLU A 92 -10.54 -3.25 7.58
N ASP A 93 -9.26 -3.33 7.91
CA ASP A 93 -8.28 -2.25 7.71
C ASP A 93 -6.87 -2.82 7.46
N PHE A 94 -5.96 -1.96 7.04
CA PHE A 94 -4.60 -2.37 6.69
C PHE A 94 -3.81 -2.92 7.90
N ALA A 95 -3.99 -2.33 9.09
CA ALA A 95 -3.32 -2.82 10.30
C ALA A 95 -3.79 -4.23 10.68
N LYS A 96 -5.11 -4.47 10.58
CA LYS A 96 -5.69 -5.79 10.81
C LYS A 96 -5.21 -6.79 9.77
N LEU A 97 -5.20 -6.42 8.49
CA LEU A 97 -4.69 -7.29 7.43
C LEU A 97 -3.24 -7.70 7.70
N LEU A 98 -2.35 -6.75 8.00
CA LEU A 98 -0.95 -7.05 8.33
C LEU A 98 -0.84 -8.00 9.54
N ARG A 99 -1.63 -7.74 10.58
CA ARG A 99 -1.64 -8.56 11.81
C ARG A 99 -2.10 -9.98 11.55
N GLU A 100 -3.21 -10.17 10.82
CA GLU A 100 -3.74 -11.49 10.52
C GLU A 100 -2.81 -12.26 9.57
N SER A 101 -2.26 -11.61 8.55
CA SER A 101 -1.27 -12.21 7.66
C SER A 101 0.01 -12.66 8.38
N ALA A 102 0.46 -11.90 9.38
CA ALA A 102 1.64 -12.25 10.16
C ALA A 102 1.46 -13.48 11.06
N LYS A 103 0.21 -13.85 11.39
CA LYS A 103 -0.12 -15.07 12.17
C LYS A 103 -0.03 -16.34 11.34
N ILE A 104 -0.12 -16.26 10.02
CA ILE A 104 -0.07 -17.42 9.13
C ILE A 104 1.29 -18.10 9.28
N GLU A 105 1.28 -19.41 9.45
CA GLU A 105 2.51 -20.20 9.59
C GLU A 105 3.32 -20.21 8.30
N GLY A 106 4.64 -20.23 8.44
CA GLY A 106 5.57 -20.27 7.31
C GLY A 106 6.77 -19.34 7.52
N ASP A 107 7.82 -19.58 6.74
CA ASP A 107 9.06 -18.80 6.72
C ASP A 107 9.02 -17.82 5.54
N PHE A 108 8.34 -16.70 5.72
CA PHE A 108 8.17 -15.65 4.72
C PHE A 108 8.14 -14.26 5.35
N TRP A 109 8.39 -13.25 4.52
CA TRP A 109 8.29 -11.84 4.85
C TRP A 109 7.07 -11.22 4.20
N ILE A 110 6.42 -10.31 4.91
CA ILE A 110 5.35 -9.48 4.36
C ILE A 110 5.93 -8.13 4.00
N LYS A 111 5.83 -7.75 2.75
CA LYS A 111 6.15 -6.41 2.24
C LYS A 111 4.91 -5.75 1.65
N TYR A 112 4.99 -4.46 1.50
CA TYR A 112 3.96 -3.68 0.82
C TYR A 112 4.59 -2.47 0.14
N ILE A 113 3.98 -2.02 -0.94
CA ILE A 113 4.43 -0.85 -1.70
C ILE A 113 3.33 0.18 -1.82
N SER A 114 3.72 1.43 -2.15
CA SER A 114 2.81 2.56 -2.37
C SER A 114 1.96 2.96 -1.16
N PRO A 115 2.48 2.96 0.08
CA PRO A 115 1.75 3.56 1.18
C PRO A 115 1.70 5.08 1.02
N HIS A 116 0.62 5.69 1.46
CA HIS A 116 0.48 7.14 1.50
C HIS A 116 0.70 7.66 2.93
N PRO A 117 1.54 8.69 3.15
CA PRO A 117 1.83 9.21 4.49
C PRO A 117 0.59 9.60 5.28
N LYS A 118 -0.43 10.18 4.62
CA LYS A 118 -1.70 10.59 5.23
C LYS A 118 -2.43 9.44 5.94
N ASP A 119 -2.35 8.24 5.37
CA ASP A 119 -3.09 7.06 5.83
C ASP A 119 -2.22 6.13 6.71
N PHE A 120 -1.03 6.61 7.14
CA PHE A 120 -0.11 5.83 7.97
C PHE A 120 -0.44 6.01 9.46
N THR A 121 -1.31 5.15 9.98
CA THR A 121 -1.85 5.25 11.35
C THR A 121 -0.90 4.73 12.43
N ASP A 122 -1.15 5.12 13.68
CA ASP A 122 -0.43 4.62 14.85
C ASP A 122 -0.57 3.10 15.01
N GLU A 123 -1.72 2.56 14.67
CA GLU A 123 -1.97 1.13 14.73
C GLU A 123 -1.12 0.37 13.70
N VAL A 124 -0.96 0.90 12.50
CA VAL A 124 -0.05 0.33 11.48
C VAL A 124 1.39 0.32 12.00
N ILE A 125 1.86 1.44 12.60
CA ILE A 125 3.20 1.52 13.18
C ILE A 125 3.40 0.43 14.23
N LYS A 126 2.43 0.29 15.15
CA LYS A 126 2.46 -0.70 16.21
C LYS A 126 2.50 -2.13 15.68
N VAL A 127 1.64 -2.46 14.72
CA VAL A 127 1.60 -3.78 14.10
C VAL A 127 2.94 -4.13 13.45
N ILE A 128 3.56 -3.19 12.74
CA ILE A 128 4.88 -3.38 12.15
C ILE A 128 5.94 -3.58 13.24
N ALA A 129 5.90 -2.79 14.32
CA ALA A 129 6.86 -2.91 15.42
C ALA A 129 6.81 -4.29 16.10
N ASP A 130 5.59 -4.78 16.34
CA ASP A 130 5.33 -6.01 17.10
C ASP A 130 5.55 -7.30 16.29
N ASN A 131 5.56 -7.22 14.95
CA ASN A 131 5.60 -8.41 14.09
C ASN A 131 6.91 -8.49 13.28
N PRO A 132 7.81 -9.41 13.60
CA PRO A 132 9.09 -9.56 12.90
C PRO A 132 8.94 -10.04 11.44
N LYS A 133 7.84 -10.68 11.06
CA LYS A 133 7.56 -11.06 9.67
C LYS A 133 7.30 -9.87 8.75
N ILE A 134 6.93 -8.71 9.29
CA ILE A 134 6.67 -7.53 8.48
C ILE A 134 8.00 -6.80 8.21
N SER A 135 8.24 -6.52 6.93
CA SER A 135 9.48 -5.90 6.46
C SER A 135 9.77 -4.56 7.18
N ARG A 136 11.04 -4.35 7.50
CA ARG A 136 11.56 -3.08 8.04
C ARG A 136 12.04 -2.13 6.92
N MET A 137 11.78 -2.44 5.67
CA MET A 137 12.03 -1.55 4.54
C MET A 137 10.70 -0.86 4.17
N LEU A 138 10.61 0.43 4.43
CA LEU A 138 9.42 1.23 4.17
C LEU A 138 9.71 2.26 3.08
N HIS A 139 9.00 2.18 1.96
CA HIS A 139 8.97 3.27 0.99
C HIS A 139 7.84 4.25 1.39
N LEU A 140 8.19 5.46 1.84
CA LEU A 140 7.23 6.48 2.30
C LEU A 140 7.40 7.76 1.48
N PRO A 141 6.67 7.93 0.35
CA PRO A 141 6.93 8.99 -0.61
C PRO A 141 6.44 10.36 -0.11
N LEU A 142 7.37 11.28 0.18
CA LEU A 142 7.09 12.67 0.54
C LEU A 142 6.57 13.47 -0.65
N GLN A 143 7.16 13.27 -1.82
CA GLN A 143 6.92 13.95 -3.10
C GLN A 143 7.53 15.37 -3.19
N ALA A 144 7.41 16.21 -2.17
CA ALA A 144 8.01 17.55 -2.14
C ALA A 144 8.42 17.98 -0.73
N GLY A 145 9.51 18.74 -0.63
CA GLY A 145 10.01 19.30 0.63
C GLY A 145 9.38 20.64 1.05
N SER A 146 8.32 21.08 0.39
CA SER A 146 7.62 22.35 0.64
C SER A 146 6.14 22.10 0.86
N THR A 147 5.58 22.59 1.98
CA THR A 147 4.14 22.51 2.29
C THR A 147 3.30 23.12 1.19
N ARG A 148 3.68 24.29 0.65
CA ARG A 148 2.99 24.93 -0.48
C ARG A 148 2.89 23.99 -1.71
N ILE A 149 3.95 23.25 -2.01
CA ILE A 149 3.95 22.29 -3.13
C ILE A 149 3.13 21.04 -2.78
N LEU A 150 3.22 20.54 -1.56
CA LEU A 150 2.39 19.41 -1.10
C LEU A 150 0.89 19.73 -1.17
N GLU A 151 0.49 20.94 -0.80
CA GLU A 151 -0.87 21.45 -0.96
C GLU A 151 -1.29 21.48 -2.44
N ALA A 152 -0.44 22.06 -3.31
CA ALA A 152 -0.68 22.08 -4.75
C ALA A 152 -0.73 20.68 -5.39
N MET A 153 -0.02 19.71 -4.80
CA MET A 153 -0.06 18.29 -5.17
C MET A 153 -1.29 17.53 -4.61
N ASN A 154 -2.13 18.17 -3.80
CA ASN A 154 -3.25 17.54 -3.07
C ASN A 154 -2.80 16.35 -2.20
N ARG A 155 -1.69 16.53 -1.43
CA ARG A 155 -1.16 15.43 -0.61
C ARG A 155 -1.86 15.24 0.73
N GLY A 156 -2.59 16.25 1.23
CA GLY A 156 -3.36 16.18 2.47
C GLY A 156 -2.50 16.13 3.74
N TYR A 157 -1.23 16.56 3.67
CA TYR A 157 -0.32 16.74 4.80
C TYR A 157 0.72 17.81 4.52
N THR A 158 1.27 18.38 5.58
CA THR A 158 2.36 19.35 5.55
C THR A 158 3.73 18.65 5.63
N LYS A 159 4.79 19.38 5.30
CA LYS A 159 6.17 18.91 5.50
C LYS A 159 6.43 18.55 6.97
N GLU A 160 5.93 19.37 7.88
CA GLU A 160 6.11 19.23 9.32
C GLU A 160 5.43 17.93 9.84
N GLU A 161 4.23 17.65 9.39
CA GLU A 161 3.50 16.41 9.71
C GLU A 161 4.22 15.17 9.16
N PHE A 162 4.73 15.23 7.93
CA PHE A 162 5.55 14.14 7.39
C PHE A 162 6.82 13.89 8.22
N ILE A 163 7.53 14.95 8.61
CA ILE A 163 8.74 14.82 9.44
C ILE A 163 8.40 14.23 10.80
N ALA A 164 7.28 14.63 11.41
CA ALA A 164 6.82 14.10 12.68
C ALA A 164 6.49 12.61 12.56
N LEU A 165 5.77 12.22 11.51
CA LEU A 165 5.47 10.82 11.20
C LEU A 165 6.74 9.98 11.00
N ALA A 166 7.67 10.44 10.17
CA ALA A 166 8.92 9.73 9.91
C ALA A 166 9.77 9.54 11.17
N LYS A 167 9.84 10.58 12.03
CA LYS A 167 10.51 10.47 13.34
C LYS A 167 9.82 9.47 14.26
N LYS A 168 8.48 9.48 14.31
CA LYS A 168 7.70 8.53 15.09
C LYS A 168 7.94 7.09 14.63
N ILE A 169 7.86 6.83 13.32
CA ILE A 169 8.13 5.52 12.73
C ILE A 169 9.53 5.03 13.12
N LYS A 170 10.56 5.87 12.96
CA LYS A 170 11.94 5.51 13.32
C LYS A 170 12.13 5.26 14.81
N LYS A 171 11.37 5.94 15.68
CA LYS A 171 11.44 5.75 17.13
C LYS A 171 10.77 4.43 17.55
N GLU A 172 9.61 4.12 16.96
CA GLU A 172 8.78 3.01 17.42
C GLU A 172 9.12 1.69 16.73
N ILE A 173 9.71 1.73 15.51
CA ILE A 173 10.09 0.53 14.78
C ILE A 173 11.62 0.43 14.71
N PRO A 174 12.25 -0.42 15.53
CA PRO A 174 13.70 -0.58 15.52
C PRO A 174 14.24 -1.05 14.17
N LYS A 175 15.34 -0.43 13.73
CA LYS A 175 16.04 -0.77 12.48
C LYS A 175 15.22 -0.58 11.20
N ILE A 176 14.15 0.22 11.23
CA ILE A 176 13.40 0.52 10.01
C ILE A 176 14.21 1.44 9.10
N GLU A 177 14.24 1.09 7.83
CA GLU A 177 14.80 1.91 6.75
C GLU A 177 13.67 2.57 5.98
N ILE A 178 13.74 3.90 5.84
CA ILE A 178 12.73 4.68 5.10
C ILE A 178 13.38 5.20 3.82
N THR A 179 12.81 4.79 2.69
CA THR A 179 13.14 5.35 1.37
C THR A 179 12.08 6.35 0.92
N ASN A 180 12.45 7.22 0.00
CA ASN A 180 11.61 8.36 -0.39
C ASN A 180 11.78 8.71 -1.88
N PHE A 181 10.75 9.37 -2.44
CA PHE A 181 10.80 10.03 -3.75
C PHE A 181 10.49 11.53 -3.62
N LEU A 182 11.15 12.32 -4.49
CA LEU A 182 10.86 13.74 -4.67
C LEU A 182 10.60 13.99 -6.16
N ILE A 183 9.55 14.76 -6.44
CA ILE A 183 9.25 15.27 -7.77
C ILE A 183 9.85 16.68 -7.87
N VAL A 184 10.65 16.91 -8.91
CA VAL A 184 11.25 18.19 -9.22
C VAL A 184 10.64 18.73 -10.50
N GLY A 185 10.33 20.04 -10.53
CA GLY A 185 9.79 20.70 -11.71
C GLY A 185 8.28 20.51 -11.91
N LEU A 186 7.53 20.26 -10.83
CA LEU A 186 6.07 20.30 -10.89
C LEU A 186 5.64 21.69 -11.38
N HIS A 187 4.85 21.70 -12.46
CA HIS A 187 4.25 22.94 -12.96
C HIS A 187 3.09 23.31 -12.03
N VAL A 188 3.30 24.33 -11.22
CA VAL A 188 2.27 24.91 -10.36
C VAL A 188 1.76 26.16 -11.04
N GLU A 189 0.55 26.10 -11.59
CA GLU A 189 -0.10 27.32 -12.12
C GLU A 189 -0.17 28.38 -11.04
N LYS A 190 0.15 29.62 -11.45
CA LYS A 190 0.20 30.79 -10.54
C LYS A 190 -1.19 31.28 -10.24
#